data_f665593e188aff1e946a84a1a0fd9322
#
_entry.id   f665593e188aff1e946a84a1a0fd9322
#
_cell.length_a   1.000
_cell.length_b   1.000
_cell.length_c   1.000
_cell.angle_alpha   90.00
_cell.angle_beta   90.00
_cell.angle_gamma   90.00
#
_symmetry.space_group_name_H-M   'P 1'
#
loop_
_entity.id
_entity.type
_entity.pdbx_description
1 polymer ?
#
loop_
_entity_poly.entity_id
_entity_poly.type
_entity_poly.pdbx_seq_one_letter_code
_entity_poly.pdbx_strand_id
1 'polypeptide(L)'
;MKKVLSLVLAVVMVMGLFAVSAAAEADTSKVKVGFIFLHDENSTYDLNFLNAAKEACEKLGVEFVMKKNVPEDNSCYEAAADLADAGCDIVFADSFGHEDYVIEAAKEFPDVQFCHATGTKAHTEGLANYHNAFASIYEGRFLAGVAAGMKLNGMIEAGEFTAEEAKIGYVGAFTYAEVVSGYTSFFLGARSVCPSVTMDVTFTGSWYDETAEKEAASKLIDGGCKLISQHADSMGAPTACENAGVPNVSYNGSTVDACPNTFIVSSRINWAPYFEYIINCVAGGEEIAADWTGTIATGSVVLSDVNEKAAAAGTVEKIAEVKKALEDGSVKVFDVTTFTVNGEALNSYMADVDTDAAFEPDTEAVVDGAFCESTFRSAPYFDVKIDGINLLDTAF
;
A
#
# COMPACT_ATOMS: atom_id res chain seq x y z
N MET A 1 -26.79 57.87 -20.28
CA MET A 1 -27.48 56.61 -20.62
C MET A 1 -26.41 55.59 -21.01
N LYS A 2 -25.95 54.81 -20.02
CA LYS A 2 -24.95 53.75 -20.23
C LYS A 2 -25.68 52.41 -20.12
N LYS A 3 -25.72 51.66 -21.22
CA LYS A 3 -26.27 50.31 -21.26
C LYS A 3 -25.26 49.36 -20.65
N VAL A 4 -25.65 48.70 -19.54
CA VAL A 4 -24.96 47.59 -18.94
C VAL A 4 -25.27 46.34 -19.78
N LEU A 5 -24.29 45.73 -20.39
CA LEU A 5 -24.41 44.49 -21.15
C LEU A 5 -24.11 43.33 -20.16
N SER A 6 -25.19 42.66 -19.70
CA SER A 6 -25.06 41.42 -18.94
C SER A 6 -24.65 40.28 -19.89
N LEU A 7 -23.48 39.72 -19.68
CA LEU A 7 -23.03 38.52 -20.36
C LEU A 7 -23.56 37.32 -19.59
N VAL A 8 -24.62 36.69 -20.09
CA VAL A 8 -25.11 35.40 -19.60
C VAL A 8 -24.27 34.33 -20.27
N LEU A 9 -23.40 33.68 -19.48
CA LEU A 9 -22.64 32.50 -19.92
C LEU A 9 -23.60 31.31 -19.90
N ALA A 10 -24.13 30.96 -21.08
CA ALA A 10 -24.88 29.72 -21.25
C ALA A 10 -23.90 28.55 -21.27
N VAL A 11 -23.87 27.75 -20.19
CA VAL A 11 -23.22 26.43 -20.18
C VAL A 11 -24.07 25.51 -21.05
N VAL A 12 -23.65 25.28 -22.28
CA VAL A 12 -24.21 24.24 -23.14
C VAL A 12 -23.69 22.91 -22.62
N MET A 13 -24.52 22.20 -21.83
CA MET A 13 -24.32 20.76 -21.62
C MET A 13 -24.50 20.04 -22.94
N VAL A 14 -23.38 19.70 -23.59
CA VAL A 14 -23.37 18.71 -24.65
C VAL A 14 -23.57 17.36 -23.96
N MET A 15 -24.82 16.89 -23.90
CA MET A 15 -25.11 15.48 -23.70
C MET A 15 -24.63 14.76 -24.98
N GLY A 16 -23.36 14.36 -24.95
CA GLY A 16 -22.87 13.34 -25.88
C GLY A 16 -23.64 12.05 -25.56
N LEU A 17 -24.55 11.65 -26.42
CA LEU A 17 -25.00 10.27 -26.52
C LEU A 17 -23.74 9.48 -26.89
N PHE A 18 -23.04 8.96 -25.89
CA PHE A 18 -22.18 7.82 -26.11
C PHE A 18 -23.10 6.67 -26.49
N ALA A 19 -23.18 6.37 -27.75
CA ALA A 19 -23.60 5.06 -28.20
C ALA A 19 -22.60 4.10 -27.51
N VAL A 20 -23.05 3.43 -26.45
CA VAL A 20 -22.40 2.23 -25.95
C VAL A 20 -22.54 1.23 -27.08
N SER A 21 -21.61 1.24 -28.04
CA SER A 21 -21.33 0.06 -28.80
C SER A 21 -20.95 -0.97 -27.70
N ALA A 22 -21.69 -2.06 -27.59
CA ALA A 22 -21.22 -3.22 -26.86
C ALA A 22 -19.90 -3.59 -27.56
N ALA A 23 -18.78 -3.11 -27.00
CA ALA A 23 -17.47 -3.63 -27.36
C ALA A 23 -17.60 -5.12 -27.10
N ALA A 24 -17.31 -5.95 -28.11
CA ALA A 24 -17.20 -7.38 -27.91
C ALA A 24 -16.23 -7.54 -26.72
N GLU A 25 -16.63 -8.30 -25.70
CA GLU A 25 -15.72 -8.60 -24.60
C GLU A 25 -14.41 -9.10 -25.19
N ALA A 26 -13.30 -8.50 -24.76
CA ALA A 26 -11.99 -8.86 -25.27
C ALA A 26 -11.75 -10.35 -24.99
N ASP A 27 -11.21 -11.08 -25.98
CA ASP A 27 -10.94 -12.53 -25.85
C ASP A 27 -9.67 -12.73 -25.01
N THR A 28 -9.84 -12.70 -23.69
CA THR A 28 -8.76 -12.85 -22.71
C THR A 28 -8.12 -14.25 -22.76
N SER A 29 -8.79 -15.26 -23.32
CA SER A 29 -8.29 -16.65 -23.39
C SER A 29 -7.00 -16.81 -24.21
N LYS A 30 -6.59 -15.79 -24.95
CA LYS A 30 -5.35 -15.77 -25.73
C LYS A 30 -4.18 -15.12 -25.02
N VAL A 31 -4.45 -14.45 -23.90
CA VAL A 31 -3.41 -13.80 -23.11
C VAL A 31 -2.76 -14.82 -22.17
N LYS A 32 -1.45 -14.76 -22.07
CA LYS A 32 -0.66 -15.54 -21.13
C LYS A 32 0.12 -14.61 -20.20
N VAL A 33 0.05 -14.85 -18.89
CA VAL A 33 0.67 -14.02 -17.89
C VAL A 33 1.76 -14.75 -17.12
N GLY A 34 2.92 -14.16 -17.00
CA GLY A 34 4.02 -14.58 -16.12
C GLY A 34 4.06 -13.73 -14.86
N PHE A 35 4.26 -14.38 -13.70
CA PHE A 35 4.42 -13.70 -12.43
C PHE A 35 5.74 -14.08 -11.78
N ILE A 36 6.41 -13.09 -11.19
CA ILE A 36 7.67 -13.23 -10.46
C ILE A 36 7.44 -12.73 -9.04
N PHE A 37 7.72 -13.58 -8.06
CA PHE A 37 7.55 -13.29 -6.63
C PHE A 37 8.87 -13.48 -5.90
N LEU A 38 9.19 -12.54 -4.98
CA LEU A 38 10.42 -12.59 -4.18
C LEU A 38 10.46 -13.83 -3.27
N HIS A 39 9.32 -14.15 -2.65
CA HIS A 39 9.17 -15.29 -1.75
C HIS A 39 8.05 -16.25 -2.22
N ASP A 40 7.41 -16.90 -1.28
CA ASP A 40 6.31 -17.84 -1.50
C ASP A 40 5.14 -17.57 -0.53
N GLU A 41 4.27 -18.54 -0.35
CA GLU A 41 3.07 -18.46 0.47
C GLU A 41 3.34 -18.19 1.97
N ASN A 42 4.59 -18.27 2.44
CA ASN A 42 4.95 -17.99 3.82
C ASN A 42 5.07 -16.48 4.09
N SER A 43 5.39 -15.69 3.06
CA SER A 43 5.36 -14.24 3.13
C SER A 43 3.92 -13.73 3.00
N THR A 44 3.47 -12.89 3.92
CA THR A 44 2.12 -12.30 3.84
C THR A 44 1.98 -11.34 2.67
N TYR A 45 3.07 -10.69 2.26
CA TYR A 45 3.13 -9.83 1.09
C TYR A 45 2.96 -10.63 -0.20
N ASP A 46 3.82 -11.62 -0.45
CA ASP A 46 3.77 -12.45 -1.67
C ASP A 46 2.48 -13.27 -1.76
N LEU A 47 1.99 -13.81 -0.64
CA LEU A 47 0.71 -14.53 -0.59
C LEU A 47 -0.44 -13.67 -1.11
N ASN A 48 -0.43 -12.36 -0.83
CA ASN A 48 -1.44 -11.43 -1.30
C ASN A 48 -1.45 -11.34 -2.84
N PHE A 49 -0.27 -11.25 -3.48
CA PHE A 49 -0.15 -11.27 -4.94
C PHE A 49 -0.50 -12.65 -5.54
N LEU A 50 -0.03 -13.72 -4.94
CA LEU A 50 -0.30 -15.09 -5.38
C LEU A 50 -1.80 -15.38 -5.45
N ASN A 51 -2.56 -14.95 -4.43
CA ASN A 51 -4.01 -15.11 -4.38
C ASN A 51 -4.70 -14.27 -5.45
N ALA A 52 -4.32 -13.00 -5.57
CA ALA A 52 -4.92 -12.10 -6.55
C ALA A 52 -4.63 -12.53 -8.01
N ALA A 53 -3.42 -13.02 -8.28
CA ALA A 53 -3.05 -13.55 -9.60
C ALA A 53 -3.90 -14.77 -9.98
N LYS A 54 -4.10 -15.71 -9.05
CA LYS A 54 -5.00 -16.86 -9.26
C LYS A 54 -6.43 -16.40 -9.49
N GLU A 55 -6.96 -15.53 -8.63
CA GLU A 55 -8.32 -15.00 -8.72
C GLU A 55 -8.59 -14.34 -10.08
N ALA A 56 -7.72 -13.41 -10.50
CA ALA A 56 -7.89 -12.68 -11.75
C ALA A 56 -7.76 -13.58 -12.98
N CYS A 57 -6.73 -14.44 -13.02
CA CYS A 57 -6.49 -15.32 -14.15
C CYS A 57 -7.58 -16.39 -14.29
N GLU A 58 -8.03 -16.99 -13.19
CA GLU A 58 -9.13 -17.97 -13.19
C GLU A 58 -10.46 -17.32 -13.63
N LYS A 59 -10.76 -16.12 -13.11
CA LYS A 59 -11.95 -15.34 -13.48
C LYS A 59 -12.00 -15.02 -14.98
N LEU A 60 -10.85 -14.66 -15.55
CA LEU A 60 -10.74 -14.25 -16.96
C LEU A 60 -10.41 -15.43 -17.91
N GLY A 61 -10.17 -16.62 -17.38
CA GLY A 61 -9.83 -17.80 -18.18
C GLY A 61 -8.46 -17.73 -18.85
N VAL A 62 -7.48 -17.09 -18.19
CA VAL A 62 -6.15 -16.79 -18.72
C VAL A 62 -5.14 -17.85 -18.29
N GLU A 63 -4.26 -18.27 -19.23
CA GLU A 63 -3.10 -19.10 -18.87
C GLU A 63 -2.07 -18.27 -18.08
N PHE A 64 -1.52 -18.83 -17.01
CA PHE A 64 -0.52 -18.15 -16.22
C PHE A 64 0.58 -19.06 -15.67
N VAL A 65 1.75 -18.48 -15.44
CA VAL A 65 2.93 -19.14 -14.86
C VAL A 65 3.43 -18.31 -13.70
N MET A 66 3.79 -18.96 -12.60
CA MET A 66 4.33 -18.30 -11.41
C MET A 66 5.75 -18.79 -11.11
N LYS A 67 6.69 -17.85 -10.99
CA LYS A 67 8.04 -18.10 -10.48
C LYS A 67 8.13 -17.51 -9.07
N LYS A 68 8.46 -18.34 -8.09
CA LYS A 68 8.57 -17.97 -6.66
C LYS A 68 10.00 -18.09 -6.19
N ASN A 69 10.32 -17.40 -5.09
CA ASN A 69 11.65 -17.37 -4.51
C ASN A 69 12.70 -16.85 -5.51
N VAL A 70 12.35 -15.78 -6.24
CA VAL A 70 13.24 -15.12 -7.20
C VAL A 70 13.91 -13.93 -6.50
N PRO A 71 15.23 -13.98 -6.24
CA PRO A 71 15.93 -12.91 -5.53
C PRO A 71 15.92 -11.58 -6.27
N GLU A 72 16.16 -10.49 -5.54
CA GLU A 72 16.35 -9.14 -6.07
C GLU A 72 17.75 -8.96 -6.68
N ASP A 73 18.08 -9.82 -7.64
CA ASP A 73 19.34 -9.83 -8.38
C ASP A 73 19.11 -10.23 -9.84
N ASN A 74 20.19 -10.55 -10.57
CA ASN A 74 20.10 -10.96 -11.98
C ASN A 74 19.17 -12.15 -12.24
N SER A 75 18.85 -12.95 -11.23
CA SER A 75 17.88 -14.05 -11.36
C SER A 75 16.48 -13.52 -11.72
N CYS A 76 16.15 -12.27 -11.35
CA CYS A 76 14.90 -11.63 -11.74
C CYS A 76 14.85 -11.35 -13.24
N TYR A 77 15.93 -10.81 -13.82
CA TYR A 77 16.04 -10.63 -15.28
C TYR A 77 15.92 -11.98 -16.00
N GLU A 78 16.69 -13.00 -15.56
CA GLU A 78 16.61 -14.34 -16.15
C GLU A 78 15.19 -14.92 -16.07
N ALA A 79 14.52 -14.72 -14.95
CA ALA A 79 13.14 -15.17 -14.76
C ALA A 79 12.17 -14.44 -15.71
N ALA A 80 12.34 -13.13 -15.91
CA ALA A 80 11.54 -12.31 -16.79
C ALA A 80 11.75 -12.69 -18.27
N ALA A 81 13.00 -12.86 -18.69
CA ALA A 81 13.35 -13.32 -20.04
C ALA A 81 12.78 -14.72 -20.34
N ASP A 82 12.93 -15.66 -19.41
CA ASP A 82 12.36 -17.02 -19.55
C ASP A 82 10.83 -16.99 -19.73
N LEU A 83 10.12 -16.11 -19.03
CA LEU A 83 8.67 -15.97 -19.15
C LEU A 83 8.29 -15.37 -20.50
N ALA A 84 9.04 -14.36 -20.99
CA ALA A 84 8.85 -13.76 -22.30
C ALA A 84 9.09 -14.81 -23.41
N ASP A 85 10.20 -15.58 -23.34
CA ASP A 85 10.52 -16.67 -24.28
C ASP A 85 9.51 -17.81 -24.22
N ALA A 86 8.87 -18.03 -23.07
CA ALA A 86 7.78 -19.00 -22.92
C ALA A 86 6.44 -18.51 -23.51
N GLY A 87 6.42 -17.32 -24.13
CA GLY A 87 5.29 -16.72 -24.80
C GLY A 87 4.27 -16.07 -23.87
N CYS A 88 4.73 -15.53 -22.73
CA CYS A 88 3.89 -14.64 -21.92
C CYS A 88 3.74 -13.29 -22.62
N ASP A 89 2.52 -12.78 -22.69
CA ASP A 89 2.21 -11.44 -23.22
C ASP A 89 2.42 -10.37 -22.14
N ILE A 90 2.30 -10.77 -20.87
CA ILE A 90 2.50 -9.91 -19.70
C ILE A 90 3.45 -10.62 -18.72
N VAL A 91 4.41 -9.89 -18.18
CA VAL A 91 5.27 -10.32 -17.05
C VAL A 91 5.13 -9.32 -15.93
N PHE A 92 4.76 -9.79 -14.74
CA PHE A 92 4.61 -8.97 -13.54
C PHE A 92 5.61 -9.40 -12.47
N ALA A 93 6.24 -8.43 -11.80
CA ALA A 93 7.11 -8.67 -10.65
C ALA A 93 6.68 -7.84 -9.43
N ASP A 94 6.79 -8.40 -8.23
CA ASP A 94 6.18 -7.84 -7.01
C ASP A 94 7.13 -7.07 -6.10
N SER A 95 8.44 -7.28 -6.17
CA SER A 95 9.34 -6.72 -5.17
C SER A 95 10.08 -5.48 -5.64
N PHE A 96 10.32 -4.54 -4.70
CA PHE A 96 10.99 -3.26 -4.96
C PHE A 96 12.34 -3.42 -5.70
N GLY A 97 13.18 -4.34 -5.26
CA GLY A 97 14.49 -4.57 -5.87
C GLY A 97 14.46 -5.32 -7.20
N HIS A 98 13.30 -5.76 -7.67
CA HIS A 98 13.14 -6.35 -9.02
C HIS A 98 13.15 -5.29 -10.14
N GLU A 99 12.90 -4.00 -9.84
CA GLU A 99 12.59 -2.97 -10.82
C GLU A 99 13.60 -2.89 -11.97
N ASP A 100 14.89 -2.75 -11.66
CA ASP A 100 15.95 -2.57 -12.68
C ASP A 100 16.07 -3.78 -13.61
N TYR A 101 15.88 -4.97 -13.08
CA TYR A 101 15.94 -6.22 -13.84
C TYR A 101 14.74 -6.41 -14.77
N VAL A 102 13.56 -5.97 -14.33
CA VAL A 102 12.34 -5.97 -15.16
C VAL A 102 12.45 -4.94 -16.28
N ILE A 103 13.03 -3.75 -16.02
CA ILE A 103 13.31 -2.73 -17.03
C ILE A 103 14.31 -3.25 -18.07
N GLU A 104 15.34 -3.98 -17.66
CA GLU A 104 16.30 -4.60 -18.58
C GLU A 104 15.60 -5.59 -19.51
N ALA A 105 14.73 -6.45 -18.98
CA ALA A 105 13.95 -7.38 -19.78
C ALA A 105 12.97 -6.63 -20.72
N ALA A 106 12.32 -5.55 -20.27
CA ALA A 106 11.42 -4.74 -21.10
C ALA A 106 12.14 -4.13 -22.32
N LYS A 107 13.42 -3.74 -22.17
CA LYS A 107 14.24 -3.23 -23.27
C LYS A 107 14.57 -4.31 -24.31
N GLU A 108 14.70 -5.57 -23.89
CA GLU A 108 15.05 -6.70 -24.77
C GLU A 108 13.81 -7.30 -25.46
N PHE A 109 12.67 -7.32 -24.80
CA PHE A 109 11.41 -7.93 -25.27
C PHE A 109 10.34 -6.87 -25.53
N PRO A 110 10.43 -6.04 -26.59
CA PRO A 110 9.54 -4.89 -26.80
C PRO A 110 8.07 -5.25 -27.09
N ASP A 111 7.80 -6.50 -27.43
CA ASP A 111 6.45 -7.00 -27.73
C ASP A 111 5.74 -7.56 -26.48
N VAL A 112 6.42 -7.66 -25.32
CA VAL A 112 5.89 -8.15 -24.05
C VAL A 112 5.67 -6.97 -23.12
N GLN A 113 4.55 -6.96 -22.39
CA GLN A 113 4.25 -5.94 -21.39
C GLN A 113 4.87 -6.33 -20.04
N PHE A 114 5.67 -5.45 -19.47
CA PHE A 114 6.30 -5.66 -18.17
C PHE A 114 5.67 -4.73 -17.14
N CYS A 115 5.15 -5.30 -16.07
CA CYS A 115 4.49 -4.58 -14.99
C CYS A 115 5.21 -4.83 -13.67
N HIS A 116 5.32 -3.82 -12.83
CA HIS A 116 6.08 -3.93 -11.59
C HIS A 116 5.36 -3.21 -10.45
N ALA A 117 5.24 -3.90 -9.31
CA ALA A 117 4.74 -3.29 -8.09
C ALA A 117 5.83 -2.49 -7.38
N THR A 118 5.44 -1.37 -6.74
CA THR A 118 6.34 -0.50 -5.96
C THR A 118 7.39 0.27 -6.75
N GLY A 119 7.45 0.07 -8.06
CA GLY A 119 8.44 0.74 -8.92
C GLY A 119 8.23 2.24 -9.06
N THR A 120 9.30 2.94 -9.42
CA THR A 120 9.34 4.40 -9.47
C THR A 120 9.77 4.97 -10.83
N LYS A 121 10.17 4.10 -11.78
CA LYS A 121 10.92 4.52 -12.97
C LYS A 121 10.11 4.50 -14.28
N ALA A 122 8.82 4.10 -14.27
CA ALA A 122 8.04 4.02 -15.51
C ALA A 122 7.95 5.37 -16.24
N HIS A 123 7.81 6.47 -15.51
CA HIS A 123 7.75 7.82 -16.08
C HIS A 123 9.08 8.26 -16.69
N THR A 124 10.20 7.95 -16.03
CA THR A 124 11.54 8.40 -16.44
C THR A 124 12.16 7.52 -17.53
N GLU A 125 11.91 6.21 -17.51
CA GLU A 125 12.39 5.28 -18.54
C GLU A 125 11.69 5.46 -19.88
N GLY A 126 10.40 5.86 -19.87
CA GLY A 126 9.64 6.18 -21.07
C GLY A 126 9.46 5.00 -22.03
N LEU A 127 9.52 3.76 -21.53
CA LEU A 127 9.29 2.55 -22.31
C LEU A 127 7.78 2.32 -22.47
N ALA A 128 7.32 2.06 -23.69
CA ALA A 128 5.90 1.82 -23.98
C ALA A 128 5.37 0.50 -23.40
N ASN A 129 6.26 -0.39 -22.97
CA ASN A 129 5.97 -1.72 -22.48
C ASN A 129 6.45 -1.95 -21.04
N TYR A 130 6.74 -0.88 -20.28
CA TYR A 130 7.08 -0.97 -18.87
C TYR A 130 6.15 -0.09 -18.02
N HIS A 131 5.56 -0.65 -16.97
CA HIS A 131 4.51 -0.04 -16.19
C HIS A 131 4.72 -0.26 -14.70
N ASN A 132 4.53 0.80 -13.90
CA ASN A 132 4.49 0.70 -12.45
C ASN A 132 3.04 0.62 -11.93
N ALA A 133 2.87 0.02 -10.78
CA ALA A 133 1.59 -0.03 -10.09
C ALA A 133 1.79 -0.07 -8.57
N PHE A 134 0.91 0.62 -7.87
CA PHE A 134 0.74 0.47 -6.43
C PHE A 134 -0.68 0.84 -6.03
N ALA A 135 -0.93 1.00 -4.73
CA ALA A 135 -2.21 1.48 -4.24
C ALA A 135 -2.00 2.51 -3.11
N SER A 136 -2.99 3.35 -2.88
CA SER A 136 -3.06 4.28 -1.75
C SER A 136 -3.24 3.51 -0.44
N ILE A 137 -2.31 2.58 -0.15
CA ILE A 137 -2.40 1.67 1.01
C ILE A 137 -2.41 2.41 2.34
N TYR A 138 -1.88 3.64 2.37
CA TYR A 138 -1.96 4.53 3.53
C TYR A 138 -3.42 4.74 4.00
N GLU A 139 -4.42 4.69 3.12
CA GLU A 139 -5.85 4.73 3.50
C GLU A 139 -6.23 3.50 4.35
N GLY A 140 -5.81 2.31 3.93
CA GLY A 140 -6.00 1.07 4.67
C GLY A 140 -5.21 1.03 5.97
N ARG A 141 -3.97 1.53 5.95
CA ARG A 141 -3.15 1.66 7.16
C ARG A 141 -3.78 2.61 8.17
N PHE A 142 -4.35 3.73 7.72
CA PHE A 142 -5.10 4.66 8.58
C PHE A 142 -6.29 3.96 9.25
N LEU A 143 -7.10 3.23 8.49
CA LEU A 143 -8.23 2.46 9.04
C LEU A 143 -7.79 1.40 10.05
N ALA A 144 -6.69 0.70 9.76
CA ALA A 144 -6.08 -0.26 10.68
C ALA A 144 -5.57 0.43 11.96
N GLY A 145 -5.04 1.65 11.82
CA GLY A 145 -4.68 2.53 12.92
C GLY A 145 -5.87 2.94 13.78
N VAL A 146 -7.02 3.24 13.18
CA VAL A 146 -8.26 3.51 13.92
C VAL A 146 -8.64 2.30 14.80
N ALA A 147 -8.55 1.08 14.28
CA ALA A 147 -8.77 -0.13 15.08
C ALA A 147 -7.80 -0.25 16.26
N ALA A 148 -6.51 0.07 16.02
CA ALA A 148 -5.49 0.09 17.07
C ALA A 148 -5.81 1.13 18.18
N GLY A 149 -6.16 2.35 17.79
CA GLY A 149 -6.55 3.40 18.73
C GLY A 149 -7.81 3.07 19.54
N MET A 150 -8.82 2.45 18.89
CA MET A 150 -10.00 1.92 19.59
C MET A 150 -9.62 0.88 20.63
N LYS A 151 -8.71 -0.04 20.31
CA LYS A 151 -8.22 -1.07 21.24
C LYS A 151 -7.50 -0.45 22.43
N LEU A 152 -6.60 0.51 22.18
CA LEU A 152 -5.89 1.22 23.25
C LEU A 152 -6.84 1.94 24.19
N ASN A 153 -7.86 2.64 23.67
CA ASN A 153 -8.88 3.28 24.48
C ASN A 153 -9.66 2.28 25.35
N GLY A 154 -10.05 1.14 24.78
CA GLY A 154 -10.72 0.09 25.56
C GLY A 154 -9.86 -0.44 26.72
N MET A 155 -8.55 -0.58 26.51
CA MET A 155 -7.60 -1.00 27.55
C MET A 155 -7.41 0.09 28.63
N ILE A 156 -7.36 1.37 28.23
CA ILE A 156 -7.32 2.52 29.16
C ILE A 156 -8.59 2.54 30.02
N GLU A 157 -9.77 2.41 29.40
CA GLU A 157 -11.05 2.38 30.10
C GLU A 157 -11.17 1.17 31.07
N ALA A 158 -10.57 0.05 30.72
CA ALA A 158 -10.46 -1.13 31.58
C ALA A 158 -9.45 -0.95 32.74
N GLY A 159 -8.66 0.12 32.74
CA GLY A 159 -7.65 0.41 33.75
C GLY A 159 -6.38 -0.43 33.64
N GLU A 160 -6.10 -0.98 32.43
CA GLU A 160 -4.89 -1.78 32.22
C GLU A 160 -3.62 -0.91 32.22
N PHE A 161 -3.73 0.34 31.76
CA PHE A 161 -2.69 1.37 31.79
C PHE A 161 -3.31 2.79 31.66
N THR A 162 -2.52 3.83 31.89
CA THR A 162 -2.98 5.22 31.80
C THR A 162 -2.89 5.75 30.36
N ALA A 163 -3.60 6.82 30.04
CA ALA A 163 -3.55 7.44 28.72
C ALA A 163 -2.12 7.87 28.30
N GLU A 164 -1.30 8.30 29.27
CA GLU A 164 0.08 8.71 29.04
C GLU A 164 1.00 7.51 28.70
N GLU A 165 0.57 6.29 29.06
CA GLU A 165 1.30 5.06 28.74
C GLU A 165 0.87 4.43 27.42
N ALA A 166 -0.11 5.03 26.69
CA ALA A 166 -0.56 4.55 25.41
C ALA A 166 0.56 4.66 24.37
N LYS A 167 1.21 3.53 24.08
CA LYS A 167 2.32 3.46 23.15
C LYS A 167 2.17 2.26 22.21
N ILE A 168 2.30 2.53 20.91
CA ILE A 168 2.36 1.52 19.86
C ILE A 168 3.83 1.17 19.57
N GLY A 169 4.13 -0.10 19.33
CA GLY A 169 5.36 -0.54 18.71
C GLY A 169 5.13 -0.85 17.23
N TYR A 170 6.10 -0.49 16.39
CA TYR A 170 6.04 -0.78 14.97
C TYR A 170 7.34 -1.43 14.48
N VAL A 171 7.22 -2.60 13.85
CA VAL A 171 8.33 -3.34 13.26
C VAL A 171 8.36 -3.06 11.76
N GLY A 172 9.32 -2.24 11.31
CA GLY A 172 9.55 -1.96 9.90
C GLY A 172 10.62 -2.88 9.28
N ALA A 173 10.61 -3.02 7.96
CA ALA A 173 11.68 -3.68 7.23
C ALA A 173 12.84 -2.71 6.97
N PHE A 174 12.60 -1.65 6.21
CA PHE A 174 13.58 -0.63 5.82
C PHE A 174 13.04 0.78 6.08
N THR A 175 13.89 1.79 5.89
CA THR A 175 13.53 3.21 6.04
C THR A 175 13.01 3.84 4.73
N TYR A 176 12.49 3.05 3.82
CA TYR A 176 11.92 3.53 2.55
C TYR A 176 10.60 4.28 2.76
N ALA A 177 10.27 5.17 1.83
CA ALA A 177 9.05 5.99 1.90
C ALA A 177 7.77 5.13 2.04
N GLU A 178 7.71 3.96 1.43
CA GLU A 178 6.59 3.02 1.59
C GLU A 178 6.38 2.63 3.06
N VAL A 179 7.46 2.31 3.78
CA VAL A 179 7.39 1.95 5.20
C VAL A 179 7.08 3.16 6.06
N VAL A 180 7.68 4.33 5.73
CA VAL A 180 7.44 5.61 6.43
C VAL A 180 5.99 6.05 6.28
N SER A 181 5.44 6.05 5.05
CA SER A 181 4.04 6.31 4.77
C SER A 181 3.13 5.32 5.54
N GLY A 182 3.50 4.04 5.54
CA GLY A 182 2.76 2.97 6.20
C GLY A 182 2.63 3.17 7.71
N TYR A 183 3.74 3.36 8.43
CA TYR A 183 3.66 3.56 9.88
C TYR A 183 3.08 4.93 10.26
N THR A 184 3.33 5.96 9.45
CA THR A 184 2.81 7.30 9.73
C THR A 184 1.29 7.36 9.58
N SER A 185 0.74 6.82 8.49
CA SER A 185 -0.70 6.77 8.28
C SER A 185 -1.40 5.90 9.35
N PHE A 186 -0.80 4.78 9.73
CA PHE A 186 -1.28 3.95 10.84
C PHE A 186 -1.31 4.73 12.16
N PHE A 187 -0.24 5.45 12.49
CA PHE A 187 -0.16 6.30 13.68
C PHE A 187 -1.22 7.40 13.68
N LEU A 188 -1.39 8.08 12.54
CA LEU A 188 -2.41 9.13 12.40
C LEU A 188 -3.82 8.57 12.60
N GLY A 189 -4.10 7.37 12.08
CA GLY A 189 -5.35 6.67 12.32
C GLY A 189 -5.58 6.35 13.81
N ALA A 190 -4.58 5.82 14.49
CA ALA A 190 -4.64 5.54 15.93
C ALA A 190 -4.84 6.82 16.75
N ARG A 191 -4.08 7.88 16.44
CA ARG A 191 -4.17 9.17 17.12
C ARG A 191 -5.49 9.88 16.91
N SER A 192 -6.16 9.66 15.79
CA SER A 192 -7.48 10.25 15.50
C SER A 192 -8.55 9.84 16.52
N VAL A 193 -8.40 8.69 17.16
CA VAL A 193 -9.33 8.16 18.18
C VAL A 193 -8.70 8.03 19.57
N CYS A 194 -7.37 7.90 19.68
CA CYS A 194 -6.61 7.87 20.92
C CYS A 194 -5.55 9.00 20.91
N PRO A 195 -5.92 10.25 21.25
CA PRO A 195 -5.03 11.42 21.07
C PRO A 195 -3.72 11.40 21.85
N SER A 196 -3.65 10.62 22.94
CA SER A 196 -2.43 10.51 23.77
C SER A 196 -1.42 9.51 23.23
N VAL A 197 -1.76 8.75 22.20
CA VAL A 197 -0.89 7.67 21.68
C VAL A 197 0.44 8.23 21.16
N THR A 198 1.50 7.49 21.46
CA THR A 198 2.84 7.66 20.86
C THR A 198 3.24 6.36 20.16
N MET A 199 4.29 6.40 19.34
CA MET A 199 4.76 5.22 18.64
C MET A 199 6.29 5.12 18.64
N ASP A 200 6.81 3.94 18.98
CA ASP A 200 8.20 3.56 18.80
C ASP A 200 8.33 2.67 17.55
N VAL A 201 9.27 2.99 16.66
CA VAL A 201 9.54 2.25 15.42
C VAL A 201 10.96 1.69 15.46
N THR A 202 11.13 0.44 15.09
CA THR A 202 12.43 -0.20 14.86
C THR A 202 12.41 -0.97 13.54
N PHE A 203 13.59 -1.20 12.95
CA PHE A 203 13.71 -1.82 11.64
C PHE A 203 14.53 -3.11 11.73
N THR A 204 14.22 -4.06 10.83
CA THR A 204 14.93 -5.36 10.75
C THR A 204 16.03 -5.39 9.70
N GLY A 205 15.97 -4.51 8.68
CA GLY A 205 16.85 -4.51 7.53
C GLY A 205 16.55 -5.66 6.54
N SER A 206 15.33 -6.24 6.62
CA SER A 206 14.87 -7.29 5.72
C SER A 206 13.36 -7.21 5.55
N TRP A 207 12.85 -7.53 4.36
CA TRP A 207 11.42 -7.69 4.13
C TRP A 207 10.86 -8.90 4.88
N TYR A 208 11.63 -9.98 4.94
CA TYR A 208 11.23 -11.22 5.61
C TYR A 208 12.38 -11.79 6.44
N ASP A 209 12.30 -11.69 7.75
CA ASP A 209 13.16 -12.38 8.72
C ASP A 209 12.37 -12.65 10.01
N GLU A 210 11.80 -13.84 10.11
CA GLU A 210 10.94 -14.23 11.22
C GLU A 210 11.63 -14.08 12.59
N THR A 211 12.94 -14.34 12.65
CA THR A 211 13.70 -14.22 13.90
C THR A 211 13.91 -12.77 14.29
N ALA A 212 14.38 -11.93 13.34
CA ALA A 212 14.60 -10.52 13.59
C ALA A 212 13.30 -9.78 13.91
N GLU A 213 12.22 -10.08 13.20
CA GLU A 213 10.89 -9.49 13.43
C GLU A 213 10.34 -9.87 14.82
N LYS A 214 10.48 -11.14 15.21
CA LYS A 214 10.08 -11.62 16.54
C LYS A 214 10.88 -10.95 17.67
N GLU A 215 12.20 -10.82 17.49
CA GLU A 215 13.07 -10.13 18.47
C GLU A 215 12.73 -8.64 18.56
N ALA A 216 12.48 -7.97 17.42
CA ALA A 216 12.09 -6.56 17.37
C ALA A 216 10.76 -6.34 18.10
N ALA A 217 9.73 -7.13 17.79
CA ALA A 217 8.44 -7.06 18.46
C ALA A 217 8.56 -7.30 19.98
N SER A 218 9.36 -8.30 20.39
CA SER A 218 9.59 -8.59 21.80
C SER A 218 10.27 -7.42 22.53
N LYS A 219 11.27 -6.79 21.91
CA LYS A 219 11.93 -5.60 22.47
C LYS A 219 10.98 -4.41 22.63
N LEU A 220 10.08 -4.19 21.65
CA LEU A 220 9.05 -3.15 21.73
C LEU A 220 8.06 -3.42 22.87
N ILE A 221 7.63 -4.67 23.05
CA ILE A 221 6.76 -5.10 24.16
C ILE A 221 7.46 -4.87 25.51
N ASP A 222 8.71 -5.30 25.65
CA ASP A 222 9.53 -5.09 26.85
C ASP A 222 9.78 -3.59 27.11
N GLY A 223 9.84 -2.78 26.04
CA GLY A 223 9.90 -1.31 26.07
C GLY A 223 8.60 -0.61 26.47
N GLY A 224 7.54 -1.38 26.76
CA GLY A 224 6.27 -0.90 27.28
C GLY A 224 5.23 -0.59 26.20
N CYS A 225 5.44 -0.99 24.94
CA CYS A 225 4.42 -0.87 23.90
C CYS A 225 3.22 -1.76 24.24
N LYS A 226 2.02 -1.22 24.09
CA LYS A 226 0.75 -1.86 24.48
C LYS A 226 0.03 -2.54 23.32
N LEU A 227 0.48 -2.26 22.09
CA LEU A 227 0.01 -2.83 20.83
C LEU A 227 1.17 -2.82 19.85
N ILE A 228 1.27 -3.84 19.01
CA ILE A 228 2.30 -3.92 17.96
C ILE A 228 1.64 -3.94 16.58
N SER A 229 2.25 -3.23 15.63
CA SER A 229 1.99 -3.39 14.21
C SER A 229 3.31 -3.59 13.46
N GLN A 230 3.25 -3.94 12.20
CA GLN A 230 4.43 -4.19 11.38
C GLN A 230 4.26 -3.76 9.94
N HIS A 231 5.42 -3.59 9.28
CA HIS A 231 5.60 -3.48 7.83
C HIS A 231 6.78 -4.37 7.45
N ALA A 232 6.65 -5.64 7.84
CA ALA A 232 7.54 -6.76 7.59
C ALA A 232 6.65 -8.00 7.40
N ASP A 233 7.11 -9.01 6.67
CA ASP A 233 6.23 -9.92 5.94
C ASP A 233 6.11 -11.31 6.57
N SER A 234 6.86 -11.57 7.68
CA SER A 234 6.83 -12.86 8.35
C SER A 234 5.78 -12.94 9.46
N MET A 235 5.64 -14.13 10.03
CA MET A 235 4.84 -14.39 11.22
C MET A 235 5.56 -14.07 12.54
N GLY A 236 6.78 -13.49 12.49
CA GLY A 236 7.60 -13.22 13.67
C GLY A 236 6.94 -12.28 14.68
N ALA A 237 6.56 -11.08 14.23
CA ALA A 237 5.93 -10.08 15.07
C ALA A 237 4.53 -10.51 15.57
N PRO A 238 3.60 -11.02 14.74
CA PRO A 238 2.33 -11.56 15.20
C PRO A 238 2.47 -12.67 16.25
N THR A 239 3.40 -13.61 16.04
CA THR A 239 3.65 -14.71 16.97
C THR A 239 4.21 -14.22 18.31
N ALA A 240 5.10 -13.22 18.31
CA ALA A 240 5.59 -12.59 19.54
C ALA A 240 4.42 -11.98 20.33
N CYS A 241 3.51 -11.29 19.66
CA CYS A 241 2.32 -10.70 20.25
C CYS A 241 1.38 -11.74 20.85
N GLU A 242 1.08 -12.83 20.12
CA GLU A 242 0.22 -13.92 20.62
C GLU A 242 0.81 -14.57 21.88
N ASN A 243 2.14 -14.82 21.89
CA ASN A 243 2.83 -15.39 23.04
C ASN A 243 2.84 -14.46 24.26
N ALA A 244 2.89 -13.15 24.05
CA ALA A 244 2.90 -12.13 25.11
C ALA A 244 1.49 -11.68 25.54
N GLY A 245 0.45 -12.04 24.78
CA GLY A 245 -0.92 -11.55 25.01
C GLY A 245 -1.09 -10.06 24.68
N VAL A 246 -0.24 -9.51 23.81
CA VAL A 246 -0.27 -8.10 23.38
C VAL A 246 -1.03 -7.99 22.06
N PRO A 247 -2.00 -7.06 21.92
CA PRO A 247 -2.73 -6.87 20.69
C PRO A 247 -1.83 -6.61 19.48
N ASN A 248 -2.21 -7.19 18.32
CA ASN A 248 -1.51 -7.01 17.05
C ASN A 248 -2.45 -6.53 15.93
N VAL A 249 -2.00 -5.55 15.18
CA VAL A 249 -2.60 -5.14 13.90
C VAL A 249 -1.59 -5.47 12.81
N SER A 250 -1.90 -6.47 11.99
CA SER A 250 -1.00 -6.99 10.98
C SER A 250 -1.02 -6.17 9.68
N TYR A 251 -0.23 -6.60 8.71
CA TYR A 251 -0.15 -6.03 7.36
C TYR A 251 -0.16 -7.16 6.32
N ASN A 252 -0.70 -6.88 5.13
CA ASN A 252 -0.87 -7.76 3.97
C ASN A 252 -1.81 -8.97 4.18
N GLY A 253 -1.68 -9.72 5.25
CA GLY A 253 -2.46 -10.93 5.47
C GLY A 253 -3.16 -10.97 6.84
N SER A 254 -4.27 -11.72 6.94
CA SER A 254 -4.87 -12.06 8.23
C SER A 254 -4.02 -13.11 8.91
N THR A 255 -3.67 -12.87 10.16
CA THR A 255 -2.93 -13.84 11.00
C THR A 255 -3.82 -14.50 12.06
N VAL A 256 -5.15 -14.38 11.91
CA VAL A 256 -6.14 -14.84 12.91
C VAL A 256 -6.04 -16.32 13.23
N ASP A 257 -5.71 -17.17 12.25
CA ASP A 257 -5.62 -18.62 12.44
C ASP A 257 -4.47 -19.01 13.37
N ALA A 258 -3.35 -18.31 13.29
CA ALA A 258 -2.18 -18.52 14.14
C ALA A 258 -2.20 -17.69 15.42
N CYS A 259 -2.84 -16.52 15.39
CA CYS A 259 -2.85 -15.52 16.47
C CYS A 259 -4.29 -15.11 16.86
N PRO A 260 -5.16 -16.07 17.22
CA PRO A 260 -6.60 -15.81 17.40
C PRO A 260 -6.95 -14.92 18.59
N ASN A 261 -6.02 -14.71 19.52
CA ASN A 261 -6.30 -13.95 20.74
C ASN A 261 -5.82 -12.49 20.65
N THR A 262 -4.87 -12.21 19.78
CA THR A 262 -4.21 -10.90 19.70
C THR A 262 -4.39 -10.19 18.37
N PHE A 263 -4.54 -10.91 17.25
CA PHE A 263 -4.81 -10.32 15.95
C PHE A 263 -6.13 -9.55 15.96
N ILE A 264 -6.10 -8.29 15.49
CA ILE A 264 -7.28 -7.42 15.40
C ILE A 264 -7.79 -7.33 13.96
N VAL A 265 -6.96 -6.84 13.07
CA VAL A 265 -7.26 -6.60 11.64
C VAL A 265 -5.95 -6.45 10.87
N SER A 266 -6.01 -6.63 9.55
CA SER A 266 -4.92 -6.35 8.64
C SER A 266 -5.40 -5.49 7.47
N SER A 267 -4.63 -4.50 7.05
CA SER A 267 -4.83 -3.83 5.75
C SER A 267 -3.98 -4.52 4.68
N ARG A 268 -4.50 -4.56 3.46
CA ARG A 268 -3.80 -5.13 2.31
C ARG A 268 -4.18 -4.45 1.01
N ILE A 269 -3.31 -4.57 0.02
CA ILE A 269 -3.65 -4.25 -1.36
C ILE A 269 -4.36 -5.48 -1.95
N ASN A 270 -5.51 -5.27 -2.55
CA ASN A 270 -6.16 -6.24 -3.42
C ASN A 270 -5.65 -6.00 -4.85
N TRP A 271 -4.78 -6.88 -5.32
CA TRP A 271 -4.15 -6.76 -6.63
C TRP A 271 -5.03 -7.27 -7.79
N ALA A 272 -6.11 -8.00 -7.51
CA ALA A 272 -6.98 -8.55 -8.55
C ALA A 272 -7.51 -7.48 -9.52
N PRO A 273 -7.96 -6.28 -9.08
CA PRO A 273 -8.38 -5.22 -10.01
C PRO A 273 -7.29 -4.76 -10.98
N TYR A 274 -6.03 -4.70 -10.53
CA TYR A 274 -4.91 -4.35 -11.40
C TYR A 274 -4.62 -5.47 -12.41
N PHE A 275 -4.57 -6.71 -11.97
CA PHE A 275 -4.34 -7.84 -12.88
C PHE A 275 -5.45 -7.98 -13.91
N GLU A 276 -6.71 -7.81 -13.51
CA GLU A 276 -7.83 -7.75 -14.44
C GLU A 276 -7.68 -6.60 -15.45
N TYR A 277 -7.24 -5.44 -15.00
CA TYR A 277 -7.03 -4.27 -15.85
C TYR A 277 -5.98 -4.53 -16.94
N ILE A 278 -4.76 -4.97 -16.55
CA ILE A 278 -3.68 -5.19 -17.53
C ILE A 278 -3.99 -6.33 -18.51
N ILE A 279 -4.64 -7.40 -18.04
CA ILE A 279 -5.08 -8.51 -18.91
C ILE A 279 -6.11 -8.02 -19.96
N ASN A 280 -7.09 -7.21 -19.53
CA ASN A 280 -8.09 -6.67 -20.45
C ASN A 280 -7.48 -5.67 -21.44
N CYS A 281 -6.52 -4.82 -21.03
CA CYS A 281 -5.80 -3.93 -21.93
C CYS A 281 -5.10 -4.74 -23.05
N VAL A 282 -4.32 -5.75 -22.69
CA VAL A 282 -3.61 -6.58 -23.68
C VAL A 282 -4.58 -7.34 -24.59
N ALA A 283 -5.63 -7.95 -24.04
CA ALA A 283 -6.65 -8.65 -24.83
C ALA A 283 -7.41 -7.72 -25.78
N GLY A 284 -7.64 -6.48 -25.39
CA GLY A 284 -8.32 -5.45 -26.18
C GLY A 284 -7.40 -4.69 -27.14
N GLY A 285 -6.08 -4.86 -27.03
CA GLY A 285 -5.09 -4.03 -27.76
C GLY A 285 -5.07 -2.58 -27.29
N GLU A 286 -5.39 -2.35 -26.01
CA GLU A 286 -5.36 -1.04 -25.36
C GLU A 286 -4.02 -0.84 -24.65
N GLU A 287 -3.59 0.42 -24.53
CA GLU A 287 -2.37 0.78 -23.80
C GLU A 287 -2.58 0.61 -22.28
N ILE A 288 -1.60 0.02 -21.59
CA ILE A 288 -1.54 0.01 -20.13
C ILE A 288 -1.00 1.37 -19.67
N ALA A 289 -1.60 1.95 -18.62
CA ALA A 289 -1.09 3.18 -18.03
C ALA A 289 0.37 3.00 -17.56
N ALA A 290 1.21 4.00 -17.79
CA ALA A 290 2.61 3.96 -17.35
C ALA A 290 2.72 3.77 -15.83
N ASP A 291 1.79 4.36 -15.09
CA ASP A 291 1.69 4.24 -13.63
C ASP A 291 0.22 4.14 -13.20
N TRP A 292 -0.10 3.15 -12.39
CA TRP A 292 -1.47 2.87 -11.95
C TRP A 292 -1.58 2.91 -10.43
N THR A 293 -2.54 3.68 -9.92
CA THR A 293 -2.81 3.78 -8.48
C THR A 293 -4.18 3.20 -8.14
N GLY A 294 -4.20 2.13 -7.36
CA GLY A 294 -5.43 1.61 -6.75
C GLY A 294 -5.81 2.36 -5.48
N THR A 295 -7.11 2.42 -5.15
CA THR A 295 -7.64 3.13 -3.98
C THR A 295 -8.68 2.28 -3.24
N ILE A 296 -9.18 2.75 -2.10
CA ILE A 296 -10.36 2.17 -1.44
C ILE A 296 -11.56 2.16 -2.42
N ALA A 297 -11.77 3.25 -3.16
CA ALA A 297 -12.90 3.38 -4.07
C ALA A 297 -12.84 2.39 -5.24
N THR A 298 -11.65 2.03 -5.72
CA THR A 298 -11.46 1.01 -6.77
C THR A 298 -11.47 -0.42 -6.24
N GLY A 299 -11.57 -0.62 -4.92
CA GLY A 299 -11.52 -1.94 -4.29
C GLY A 299 -10.11 -2.52 -4.19
N SER A 300 -9.08 -1.70 -4.43
CA SER A 300 -7.68 -2.11 -4.36
C SER A 300 -7.09 -1.97 -2.96
N VAL A 301 -7.67 -1.15 -2.10
CA VAL A 301 -7.30 -1.04 -0.68
C VAL A 301 -8.41 -1.64 0.15
N VAL A 302 -8.11 -2.70 0.89
CA VAL A 302 -9.09 -3.44 1.68
C VAL A 302 -8.55 -3.79 3.07
N LEU A 303 -9.45 -4.08 3.99
CA LEU A 303 -9.13 -4.69 5.28
C LEU A 303 -9.54 -6.16 5.28
N SER A 304 -8.85 -6.97 6.07
CA SER A 304 -9.34 -8.29 6.47
C SER A 304 -10.59 -8.14 7.36
N ASP A 305 -11.26 -9.24 7.61
CA ASP A 305 -12.28 -9.27 8.66
C ASP A 305 -11.68 -8.88 10.01
N VAL A 306 -12.44 -8.09 10.77
CA VAL A 306 -12.05 -7.72 12.14
C VAL A 306 -12.26 -8.92 13.06
N ASN A 307 -11.24 -9.29 13.79
CA ASN A 307 -11.37 -10.29 14.84
C ASN A 307 -12.02 -9.65 16.09
N GLU A 308 -13.33 -9.69 16.16
CA GLU A 308 -14.11 -9.08 17.25
C GLU A 308 -13.76 -9.62 18.65
N LYS A 309 -13.14 -10.80 18.73
CA LYS A 309 -12.64 -11.35 19.99
C LYS A 309 -11.49 -10.54 20.59
N ALA A 310 -10.62 -10.02 19.74
CA ALA A 310 -9.43 -9.24 20.13
C ALA A 310 -9.66 -7.72 20.04
N ALA A 311 -10.56 -7.28 19.16
CA ALA A 311 -10.89 -5.88 18.94
C ALA A 311 -11.66 -5.28 20.12
N ALA A 312 -11.68 -3.95 20.21
CA ALA A 312 -12.60 -3.24 21.09
C ALA A 312 -14.04 -3.23 20.53
N ALA A 313 -15.02 -3.13 21.40
CA ALA A 313 -16.42 -2.98 20.97
C ALA A 313 -16.59 -1.73 20.10
N GLY A 314 -17.40 -1.82 19.04
CA GLY A 314 -17.65 -0.71 18.11
C GLY A 314 -16.55 -0.47 17.08
N THR A 315 -15.50 -1.31 17.01
CA THR A 315 -14.40 -1.16 16.04
C THR A 315 -14.88 -1.30 14.59
N VAL A 316 -15.77 -2.26 14.32
CA VAL A 316 -16.31 -2.50 12.96
C VAL A 316 -17.09 -1.27 12.47
N GLU A 317 -17.96 -0.73 13.30
CA GLU A 317 -18.77 0.45 12.98
C GLU A 317 -17.89 1.68 12.79
N LYS A 318 -16.87 1.86 13.63
CA LYS A 318 -15.94 2.99 13.52
C LYS A 318 -15.10 2.92 12.25
N ILE A 319 -14.61 1.76 11.89
CA ILE A 319 -13.89 1.54 10.62
C ILE A 319 -14.83 1.91 9.44
N ALA A 320 -16.08 1.44 9.45
CA ALA A 320 -17.03 1.72 8.37
C ALA A 320 -17.34 3.23 8.25
N GLU A 321 -17.50 3.94 9.38
CA GLU A 321 -17.66 5.39 9.42
C GLU A 321 -16.48 6.11 8.78
N VAL A 322 -15.27 5.78 9.22
CA VAL A 322 -14.05 6.45 8.75
C VAL A 322 -13.74 6.09 7.30
N LYS A 323 -13.97 4.84 6.89
CA LYS A 323 -13.85 4.42 5.49
C LYS A 323 -14.71 5.29 4.58
N LYS A 324 -15.98 5.49 4.95
CA LYS A 324 -16.88 6.36 4.19
C LYS A 324 -16.36 7.81 4.12
N ALA A 325 -15.78 8.32 5.20
CA ALA A 325 -15.23 9.67 5.24
C ALA A 325 -13.96 9.82 4.37
N LEU A 326 -13.17 8.75 4.22
CA LEU A 326 -12.07 8.70 3.24
C LEU A 326 -12.60 8.67 1.80
N GLU A 327 -13.61 7.83 1.52
CA GLU A 327 -14.23 7.70 0.20
C GLU A 327 -14.90 9.00 -0.28
N ASP A 328 -15.52 9.76 0.61
CA ASP A 328 -16.16 11.05 0.26
C ASP A 328 -15.21 12.26 0.38
N GLY A 329 -13.95 12.03 0.78
CA GLY A 329 -12.90 13.06 0.89
C GLY A 329 -13.06 14.01 2.09
N SER A 330 -13.96 13.74 3.02
CA SER A 330 -14.13 14.54 4.25
C SER A 330 -13.03 14.30 5.29
N VAL A 331 -12.32 13.18 5.17
CA VAL A 331 -11.06 12.88 5.89
C VAL A 331 -9.96 12.73 4.87
N LYS A 332 -8.83 13.41 5.11
CA LYS A 332 -7.58 13.22 4.37
C LYS A 332 -6.56 12.62 5.35
N VAL A 333 -5.93 11.51 4.99
CA VAL A 333 -4.99 10.81 5.87
C VAL A 333 -3.83 11.71 6.29
N PHE A 334 -3.22 12.37 5.33
CA PHE A 334 -2.09 13.28 5.55
C PHE A 334 -2.51 14.75 5.55
N ASP A 335 -3.62 15.08 6.24
CA ASP A 335 -4.00 16.46 6.51
C ASP A 335 -2.90 17.12 7.37
N VAL A 336 -2.19 18.09 6.80
CA VAL A 336 -1.04 18.74 7.44
C VAL A 336 -1.41 19.54 8.70
N THR A 337 -2.70 19.74 8.96
CA THR A 337 -3.19 20.37 10.21
C THR A 337 -3.26 19.40 11.39
N THR A 338 -3.16 18.08 11.11
CA THR A 338 -3.29 17.03 12.13
C THR A 338 -1.95 16.58 12.72
N PHE A 339 -0.83 17.03 12.18
CA PHE A 339 0.51 16.67 12.66
C PHE A 339 1.50 17.85 12.55
N THR A 340 2.62 17.72 13.22
CA THR A 340 3.73 18.67 13.14
C THR A 340 5.03 17.92 12.84
N VAL A 341 6.03 18.68 12.38
CA VAL A 341 7.39 18.21 12.10
C VAL A 341 8.35 19.11 12.90
N ASN A 342 9.04 18.55 13.89
CA ASN A 342 9.89 19.30 14.82
C ASN A 342 9.15 20.47 15.52
N GLY A 343 7.87 20.28 15.85
CA GLY A 343 7.02 21.28 16.51
C GLY A 343 6.41 22.31 15.57
N GLU A 344 6.66 22.25 14.27
CA GLU A 344 6.16 23.20 13.28
C GLU A 344 5.18 22.55 12.30
N ALA A 345 4.29 23.34 11.70
CA ALA A 345 3.37 22.87 10.66
C ALA A 345 4.12 22.59 9.35
N LEU A 346 3.79 21.52 8.67
CA LEU A 346 4.31 21.22 7.34
C LEU A 346 3.52 22.04 6.30
N ASN A 347 4.12 23.08 5.75
CA ASN A 347 3.46 23.96 4.78
C ASN A 347 3.86 23.70 3.32
N SER A 348 4.98 23.01 3.09
CA SER A 348 5.54 22.71 1.77
C SER A 348 6.45 21.50 1.89
N TYR A 349 6.45 20.67 0.88
CA TYR A 349 7.37 19.54 0.74
C TYR A 349 7.63 19.27 -0.73
N MET A 350 8.87 19.44 -1.15
CA MET A 350 9.26 19.15 -2.54
C MET A 350 9.65 17.68 -2.66
N ALA A 351 9.00 16.97 -3.57
CA ALA A 351 9.25 15.56 -3.88
C ALA A 351 9.77 15.41 -5.31
N ASP A 352 10.54 14.37 -5.55
CA ASP A 352 10.96 13.92 -6.87
C ASP A 352 9.97 12.86 -7.35
N VAL A 353 8.95 13.29 -8.07
CA VAL A 353 7.82 12.43 -8.47
C VAL A 353 7.25 12.79 -9.85
N ASP A 354 7.95 13.61 -10.61
CA ASP A 354 7.55 13.96 -11.97
C ASP A 354 8.05 12.95 -13.03
N THR A 355 7.97 13.34 -14.27
CA THR A 355 8.27 12.48 -15.42
C THR A 355 9.61 12.80 -16.07
N ASP A 356 10.41 13.70 -15.50
CA ASP A 356 11.71 14.01 -16.06
C ASP A 356 12.82 13.10 -15.54
N ALA A 357 13.99 13.16 -16.15
CA ALA A 357 15.11 12.30 -15.82
C ALA A 357 16.05 12.92 -14.76
N ALA A 358 15.75 14.09 -14.25
CA ALA A 358 16.51 14.75 -13.21
C ALA A 358 15.96 14.26 -11.85
N PHE A 359 16.73 13.54 -11.08
CA PHE A 359 16.33 13.07 -9.76
C PHE A 359 16.47 14.18 -8.73
N GLU A 360 15.70 15.27 -8.92
CA GLU A 360 15.70 16.45 -8.04
C GLU A 360 14.29 16.70 -7.48
N PRO A 361 14.15 16.93 -6.16
CA PRO A 361 12.84 17.19 -5.56
C PRO A 361 12.32 18.57 -5.98
N ASP A 362 11.48 18.62 -6.99
CA ASP A 362 10.95 19.86 -7.57
C ASP A 362 9.41 19.91 -7.67
N THR A 363 8.72 18.83 -7.32
CA THR A 363 7.27 18.76 -7.30
C THR A 363 6.71 19.02 -5.90
N GLU A 364 5.88 20.08 -5.73
CA GLU A 364 5.23 20.38 -4.45
C GLU A 364 4.19 19.31 -4.10
N ALA A 365 4.44 18.56 -3.02
CA ALA A 365 3.58 17.48 -2.56
C ALA A 365 2.48 17.94 -1.58
N VAL A 366 2.60 19.13 -0.98
CA VAL A 366 1.56 19.67 -0.09
C VAL A 366 0.60 20.54 -0.88
N VAL A 367 -0.58 20.00 -1.19
CA VAL A 367 -1.60 20.68 -1.98
C VAL A 367 -2.93 20.71 -1.20
N ASP A 368 -3.58 21.87 -1.17
CA ASP A 368 -4.88 22.07 -0.49
C ASP A 368 -4.93 21.53 0.95
N GLY A 369 -3.83 21.76 1.69
CA GLY A 369 -3.71 21.40 3.10
C GLY A 369 -3.49 19.91 3.38
N ALA A 370 -3.12 19.13 2.39
CA ALA A 370 -2.76 17.73 2.57
C ALA A 370 -1.48 17.37 1.80
N PHE A 371 -0.72 16.42 2.30
CA PHE A 371 0.35 15.79 1.53
C PHE A 371 -0.30 14.78 0.56
N CYS A 372 -0.09 15.00 -0.73
CA CYS A 372 -0.69 14.27 -1.83
C CYS A 372 0.09 12.98 -2.15
N GLU A 373 0.19 12.08 -1.20
CA GLU A 373 0.83 10.78 -1.36
C GLU A 373 0.10 9.94 -2.43
N SER A 374 0.82 9.25 -3.30
CA SER A 374 0.32 8.45 -4.44
C SER A 374 -0.47 9.23 -5.51
N THR A 375 -0.40 10.56 -5.55
CA THR A 375 -1.10 11.38 -6.54
C THR A 375 -0.27 11.58 -7.81
N PHE A 376 1.02 11.84 -7.65
CA PHE A 376 1.93 12.12 -8.77
C PHE A 376 2.66 10.86 -9.25
N ARG A 377 2.76 9.85 -8.40
CA ARG A 377 3.33 8.54 -8.65
C ARG A 377 2.63 7.50 -7.78
N SER A 378 2.42 6.27 -8.26
CA SER A 378 1.74 5.22 -7.51
C SER A 378 2.55 4.75 -6.30
N ALA A 379 3.87 4.59 -6.47
CA ALA A 379 4.77 4.24 -5.37
C ALA A 379 4.84 5.38 -4.34
N PRO A 380 4.76 5.06 -3.05
CA PRO A 380 4.81 6.06 -1.98
C PRO A 380 6.06 6.93 -2.00
N TYR A 381 5.88 8.21 -1.67
CA TYR A 381 6.98 9.19 -1.51
C TYR A 381 6.87 10.03 -0.24
N PHE A 382 5.97 9.67 0.68
CA PHE A 382 5.90 10.29 2.00
C PHE A 382 6.99 9.70 2.90
N ASP A 383 8.05 10.48 3.15
CA ASP A 383 9.19 10.11 4.01
C ASP A 383 9.37 11.05 5.20
N VAL A 384 8.33 11.82 5.53
CA VAL A 384 8.36 12.85 6.57
C VAL A 384 8.32 12.25 7.97
N LYS A 385 9.25 12.64 8.84
CA LYS A 385 9.27 12.25 10.25
C LYS A 385 8.39 13.20 11.05
N ILE A 386 7.20 12.74 11.45
CA ILE A 386 6.25 13.56 12.23
C ILE A 386 6.43 13.41 13.73
N ASP A 387 5.99 14.41 14.48
CA ASP A 387 6.03 14.39 15.95
C ASP A 387 5.06 13.35 16.52
N GLY A 388 5.52 12.67 17.58
CA GLY A 388 4.79 11.57 18.23
C GLY A 388 5.26 10.18 17.81
N ILE A 389 6.11 10.10 16.77
CA ILE A 389 6.78 8.88 16.32
C ILE A 389 8.26 8.97 16.70
N ASN A 390 8.75 7.97 17.43
CA ASN A 390 10.13 7.85 17.86
C ASN A 390 10.81 6.70 17.10
N LEU A 391 11.82 7.01 16.30
CA LEU A 391 12.62 6.00 15.60
C LEU A 391 13.73 5.53 16.53
N LEU A 392 13.72 4.25 16.92
CA LEU A 392 14.72 3.66 17.81
C LEU A 392 16.05 3.40 17.10
N ASP A 393 15.99 3.20 15.79
CA ASP A 393 17.13 3.07 14.90
C ASP A 393 16.77 3.65 13.51
N THR A 394 17.78 3.93 12.69
CA THR A 394 17.64 4.51 11.35
C THR A 394 18.70 3.98 10.40
N ALA A 395 19.23 2.80 10.68
CA ALA A 395 20.44 2.28 10.01
C ALA A 395 20.15 1.55 8.66
N PHE A 396 18.89 1.47 8.20
CA PHE A 396 18.51 0.67 7.04
C PHE A 396 17.84 1.48 5.94
#